data_97f61ceb7cec438f5d5df119f1bcd7b3
#
_entry.id   97f61ceb7cec438f5d5df119f1bcd7b3
#
_cell.length_a   1.000
_cell.length_b   1.000
_cell.length_c   1.000
_cell.angle_alpha   90.00
_cell.angle_beta   90.00
_cell.angle_gamma   90.00
#
_symmetry.space_group_name_H-M   'P 1'
#
loop_
_entity.id
_entity.type
_entity.pdbx_description
1 polymer ?
#
loop_
_entity_poly.entity_id
_entity_poly.type
_entity_poly.pdbx_seq_one_letter_code
_entity_poly.pdbx_strand_id
1 'polypeptide(L)'
;MLFDRDGDVLCVIDLDTVMPSFVFSDFGDFMRTAANPVPEDSPEYDKIDFNMDIYHAFTEGYLSTAKEFLLPVEIENLPYAARLFAFMQSVRFLCDYINGDVYYKVSYPEHNYVRAR
;
A
#
# COMPACT_ATOMS: atom_id res chain seq x y z
N MET A 1 -10.70 -3.87 -6.58
CA MET A 1 -12.05 -4.42 -6.35
C MET A 1 -13.09 -3.48 -6.92
N LEU A 2 -14.21 -4.02 -7.41
CA LEU A 2 -15.38 -3.22 -7.76
C LEU A 2 -16.45 -3.38 -6.68
N PHE A 3 -17.16 -2.30 -6.41
CA PHE A 3 -18.24 -2.24 -5.43
C PHE A 3 -19.53 -1.84 -6.13
N ASP A 4 -20.67 -2.25 -5.59
CA ASP A 4 -21.96 -1.75 -6.01
C ASP A 4 -22.27 -0.39 -5.33
N ARG A 5 -23.51 0.10 -5.55
CA ARG A 5 -23.94 1.39 -4.99
C ARG A 5 -24.16 1.37 -3.48
N ASP A 6 -24.34 0.18 -2.91
CA ASP A 6 -24.58 -0.05 -1.48
C ASP A 6 -23.28 -0.32 -0.72
N GLY A 7 -22.15 -0.45 -1.46
CA GLY A 7 -20.81 -0.68 -0.92
C GLY A 7 -20.41 -2.15 -0.81
N ASP A 8 -21.22 -3.05 -1.35
CA ASP A 8 -20.91 -4.47 -1.36
C ASP A 8 -19.93 -4.81 -2.49
N VAL A 9 -19.02 -5.77 -2.23
CA VAL A 9 -18.02 -6.20 -3.19
C VAL A 9 -18.67 -7.00 -4.32
N LEU A 10 -18.60 -6.48 -5.55
CA LEU A 10 -19.08 -7.17 -6.75
C LEU A 10 -18.08 -8.20 -7.27
N CYS A 11 -16.80 -7.79 -7.40
CA CYS A 11 -15.74 -8.67 -7.87
C CYS A 11 -14.35 -8.12 -7.59
N VAL A 12 -13.36 -9.02 -7.63
CA VAL A 12 -11.94 -8.69 -7.66
C VAL A 12 -11.52 -8.54 -9.11
N ILE A 13 -10.76 -7.50 -9.41
CA ILE A 13 -10.21 -7.17 -10.73
C ILE A 13 -8.69 -6.98 -10.63
N ASP A 14 -8.02 -6.88 -11.79
CA ASP A 14 -6.59 -6.60 -11.89
C ASP A 14 -5.74 -7.77 -11.32
N LEU A 15 -5.96 -8.96 -11.86
CA LEU A 15 -5.34 -10.21 -11.39
C LEU A 15 -4.09 -10.59 -12.18
N ASP A 16 -3.57 -9.74 -13.05
CA ASP A 16 -2.41 -10.00 -13.91
C ASP A 16 -1.08 -10.11 -13.13
N THR A 17 -1.03 -9.59 -11.91
CA THR A 17 0.12 -9.72 -11.00
C THR A 17 -0.04 -10.80 -9.92
N VAL A 18 -1.09 -11.62 -9.98
CA VAL A 18 -1.26 -12.75 -9.05
C VAL A 18 -0.18 -13.79 -9.31
N MET A 19 0.73 -13.93 -8.36
CA MET A 19 1.87 -14.84 -8.46
C MET A 19 2.34 -15.29 -7.07
N PRO A 20 3.10 -16.40 -6.97
CA PRO A 20 3.79 -16.75 -5.74
C PRO A 20 4.72 -15.61 -5.30
N SER A 21 4.52 -15.10 -4.10
CA SER A 21 5.29 -13.99 -3.54
C SER A 21 5.27 -14.03 -2.02
N PHE A 22 5.85 -13.01 -1.40
CA PHE A 22 5.79 -12.85 0.04
C PHE A 22 4.42 -12.29 0.46
N VAL A 23 3.85 -12.85 1.52
CA VAL A 23 2.58 -12.43 2.14
C VAL A 23 2.57 -10.92 2.45
N PHE A 24 3.71 -10.36 2.76
CA PHE A 24 3.85 -8.93 3.08
C PHE A 24 3.49 -7.99 1.93
N SER A 25 3.51 -8.48 0.68
CA SER A 25 3.24 -7.66 -0.49
C SER A 25 1.82 -7.09 -0.46
N ASP A 26 0.83 -7.95 -0.32
CA ASP A 26 -0.57 -7.52 -0.34
C ASP A 26 -0.94 -6.68 0.88
N PHE A 27 -0.55 -7.16 2.07
CA PHE A 27 -0.82 -6.46 3.32
C PHE A 27 -0.13 -5.10 3.39
N GLY A 28 1.15 -5.05 3.05
CA GLY A 28 1.95 -3.83 3.14
C GLY A 28 1.55 -2.78 2.11
N ASP A 29 1.25 -3.19 0.88
CA ASP A 29 0.85 -2.24 -0.17
C ASP A 29 -0.53 -1.64 0.09
N PHE A 30 -1.47 -2.45 0.59
CA PHE A 30 -2.76 -1.92 1.03
C PHE A 30 -2.60 -0.89 2.16
N MET A 31 -1.80 -1.21 3.19
CA MET A 31 -1.58 -0.32 4.32
C MET A 31 -0.94 1.02 3.93
N ARG A 32 0.04 0.97 3.05
CA ARG A 32 0.70 2.16 2.52
C ARG A 32 -0.28 3.17 1.92
N THR A 33 -1.29 2.65 1.24
CA THR A 33 -2.28 3.48 0.52
C THR A 33 -3.48 3.82 1.39
N ALA A 34 -4.09 2.81 2.02
CA ALA A 34 -5.37 2.98 2.70
C ALA A 34 -5.25 3.66 4.08
N ALA A 35 -4.13 3.45 4.78
CA ALA A 35 -3.93 4.03 6.11
C ALA A 35 -3.40 5.47 6.07
N ASN A 36 -3.07 6.02 4.91
CA ASN A 36 -2.68 7.42 4.78
C ASN A 36 -3.92 8.29 4.56
N PRO A 37 -4.15 9.35 5.38
CA PRO A 37 -5.31 10.22 5.25
C PRO A 37 -5.26 11.16 4.03
N VAL A 38 -4.11 11.30 3.39
CA VAL A 38 -3.92 12.17 2.22
C VAL A 38 -3.49 11.34 0.99
N PRO A 39 -3.72 11.85 -0.23
CA PRO A 39 -3.22 11.21 -1.45
C PRO A 39 -1.69 11.02 -1.44
N GLU A 40 -1.21 9.99 -2.13
CA GLU A 40 0.21 9.64 -2.24
C GLU A 40 1.09 10.78 -2.76
N ASP A 41 0.53 11.64 -3.60
CA ASP A 41 1.20 12.79 -4.20
C ASP A 41 0.87 14.13 -3.52
N SER A 42 0.33 14.08 -2.30
CA SER A 42 0.00 15.30 -1.56
C SER A 42 1.26 16.08 -1.17
N PRO A 43 1.31 17.39 -1.45
CA PRO A 43 2.39 18.25 -0.97
C PRO A 43 2.22 18.65 0.52
N GLU A 44 1.12 18.27 1.16
CA GLU A 44 0.80 18.60 2.55
C GLU A 44 1.44 17.60 3.51
N TYR A 45 2.77 17.62 3.61
CA TYR A 45 3.55 16.65 4.37
C TYR A 45 3.20 16.57 5.85
N ASP A 46 2.74 17.66 6.43
CA ASP A 46 2.27 17.76 7.82
C ASP A 46 0.96 16.98 8.07
N LYS A 47 0.25 16.61 7.02
CA LYS A 47 -0.98 15.80 7.08
C LYS A 47 -0.75 14.31 6.79
N ILE A 48 0.46 13.94 6.38
CA ILE A 48 0.81 12.53 6.20
C ILE A 48 0.85 11.87 7.57
N ASP A 49 0.02 10.85 7.76
CA ASP A 49 -0.10 10.15 9.02
C ASP A 49 -0.51 8.68 8.77
N PHE A 50 -0.50 7.88 9.81
CA PHE A 50 -0.90 6.49 9.75
C PHE A 50 -2.17 6.27 10.59
N ASN A 51 -3.28 5.99 9.91
CA ASN A 51 -4.58 5.77 10.54
C ASN A 51 -4.64 4.38 11.20
N MET A 52 -4.53 4.37 12.53
CA MET A 52 -4.56 3.15 13.33
C MET A 52 -5.91 2.43 13.30
N ASP A 53 -7.02 3.14 13.13
CA ASP A 53 -8.35 2.51 13.06
C ASP A 53 -8.48 1.68 11.77
N ILE A 54 -8.02 2.23 10.65
CA ILE A 54 -7.95 1.49 9.37
C ILE A 54 -7.01 0.29 9.50
N TYR A 55 -5.85 0.48 10.12
CA TYR A 55 -4.91 -0.61 10.37
C TYR A 55 -5.56 -1.75 11.16
N HIS A 56 -6.23 -1.45 12.26
CA HIS A 56 -6.88 -2.45 13.09
C HIS A 56 -8.02 -3.16 12.35
N ALA A 57 -8.91 -2.40 11.72
CA ALA A 57 -10.05 -2.97 10.98
C ALA A 57 -9.60 -3.89 9.83
N PHE A 58 -8.62 -3.45 9.06
CA PHE A 58 -8.08 -4.28 7.97
C PHE A 58 -7.35 -5.51 8.50
N THR A 59 -6.51 -5.35 9.52
CA THR A 59 -5.77 -6.48 10.11
C THR A 59 -6.71 -7.54 10.67
N GLU A 60 -7.78 -7.14 11.35
CA GLU A 60 -8.80 -8.06 11.86
C GLU A 60 -9.51 -8.79 10.70
N GLY A 61 -9.95 -8.04 9.68
CA GLY A 61 -10.58 -8.61 8.49
C GLY A 61 -9.64 -9.56 7.73
N TYR A 62 -8.41 -9.17 7.51
CA TYR A 62 -7.40 -9.98 6.84
C TYR A 62 -7.11 -11.27 7.59
N LEU A 63 -6.87 -11.19 8.90
CA LEU A 63 -6.58 -12.36 9.73
C LEU A 63 -7.81 -13.23 10.00
N SER A 64 -9.03 -12.74 9.76
CA SER A 64 -10.24 -13.58 9.91
C SER A 64 -10.20 -14.82 9.02
N THR A 65 -9.53 -14.73 7.87
CA THR A 65 -9.35 -15.82 6.90
C THR A 65 -7.90 -16.21 6.72
N ALA A 66 -6.99 -15.25 6.59
CA ALA A 66 -5.60 -15.50 6.25
C ALA A 66 -4.82 -16.27 7.33
N LYS A 67 -5.22 -16.17 8.60
CA LYS A 67 -4.59 -16.94 9.70
C LYS A 67 -4.64 -18.46 9.52
N GLU A 68 -5.53 -18.97 8.66
CA GLU A 68 -5.65 -20.40 8.40
C GLU A 68 -4.46 -20.96 7.60
N PHE A 69 -3.80 -20.12 6.81
CA PHE A 69 -2.68 -20.53 5.96
C PHE A 69 -1.37 -19.80 6.25
N LEU A 70 -1.41 -18.70 7.01
CA LEU A 70 -0.21 -17.95 7.38
C LEU A 70 0.59 -18.67 8.47
N LEU A 71 1.91 -18.58 8.37
CA LEU A 71 2.80 -19.02 9.43
C LEU A 71 2.77 -18.04 10.62
N PRO A 72 2.99 -18.51 11.86
CA PRO A 72 3.03 -17.61 13.02
C PRO A 72 4.04 -16.45 12.87
N VAL A 73 5.20 -16.73 12.28
CA VAL A 73 6.22 -15.70 12.02
C VAL A 73 5.76 -14.66 11.01
N GLU A 74 4.92 -15.03 10.04
CA GLU A 74 4.36 -14.08 9.08
C GLU A 74 3.35 -13.16 9.76
N ILE A 75 2.47 -13.73 10.59
CA ILE A 75 1.48 -12.95 11.37
C ILE A 75 2.20 -11.96 12.30
N GLU A 76 3.21 -12.40 13.03
CA GLU A 76 4.00 -11.55 13.94
C GLU A 76 4.65 -10.37 13.22
N ASN A 77 5.02 -10.55 11.95
CA ASN A 77 5.73 -9.55 11.16
C ASN A 77 4.83 -8.72 10.23
N LEU A 78 3.50 -8.87 10.25
CA LEU A 78 2.60 -8.02 9.46
C LEU A 78 2.78 -6.51 9.75
N PRO A 79 2.99 -6.05 10.99
CA PRO A 79 3.26 -4.63 11.24
C PRO A 79 4.52 -4.12 10.55
N TYR A 80 5.52 -4.98 10.38
CA TYR A 80 6.73 -4.64 9.63
C TYR A 80 6.46 -4.48 8.13
N ALA A 81 5.52 -5.25 7.57
CA ALA A 81 5.16 -5.18 6.16
C ALA A 81 4.68 -3.78 5.75
N ALA A 82 3.83 -3.13 6.56
CA ALA A 82 3.36 -1.78 6.31
C ALA A 82 4.52 -0.77 6.18
N ARG A 83 5.48 -0.85 7.09
CA ARG A 83 6.68 0.01 7.06
C ARG A 83 7.59 -0.29 5.89
N LEU A 84 7.80 -1.58 5.60
CA LEU A 84 8.65 -2.04 4.51
C LEU A 84 8.14 -1.55 3.15
N PHE A 85 6.83 -1.66 2.91
CA PHE A 85 6.24 -1.28 1.64
C PHE A 85 6.21 0.24 1.43
N ALA A 86 5.94 1.02 2.47
CA ALA A 86 6.08 2.48 2.41
C ALA A 86 7.52 2.88 2.06
N PHE A 87 8.50 2.32 2.75
CA PHE A 87 9.92 2.58 2.47
C PHE A 87 10.34 2.14 1.06
N MET A 88 9.95 0.93 0.65
CA MET A 88 10.28 0.39 -0.66
C MET A 88 9.72 1.29 -1.78
N GLN A 89 8.47 1.73 -1.67
CA GLN A 89 7.86 2.57 -2.68
C GLN A 89 8.46 3.98 -2.71
N SER A 90 8.79 4.54 -1.55
CA SER A 90 9.55 5.79 -1.44
C SER A 90 10.88 5.72 -2.20
N VAL A 91 11.65 4.66 -1.98
CA VAL A 91 12.92 4.45 -2.70
C VAL A 91 12.69 4.31 -4.22
N ARG A 92 11.65 3.61 -4.66
CA ARG A 92 11.34 3.46 -6.08
C ARG A 92 11.00 4.79 -6.75
N PHE A 93 10.17 5.62 -6.13
CA PHE A 93 9.87 6.96 -6.63
C PHE A 93 11.11 7.87 -6.66
N LEU A 94 11.92 7.84 -5.61
CA LEU A 94 13.14 8.62 -5.56
C LEU A 94 14.15 8.18 -6.64
N CYS A 95 14.31 6.89 -6.85
CA CYS A 95 15.17 6.35 -7.91
C CYS A 95 14.69 6.80 -9.29
N ASP A 96 13.37 6.74 -9.55
CA ASP A 96 12.83 7.17 -10.84
C ASP A 96 13.03 8.68 -11.06
N TYR A 97 12.79 9.49 -10.03
CA TYR A 97 13.07 10.94 -10.08
C TYR A 97 14.53 11.23 -10.43
N ILE A 98 15.48 10.57 -9.77
CA ILE A 98 16.93 10.75 -10.03
C ILE A 98 17.29 10.32 -11.46
N ASN A 99 16.60 9.32 -12.00
CA ASN A 99 16.82 8.82 -13.36
C ASN A 99 16.04 9.62 -14.45
N GLY A 100 15.34 10.66 -14.09
CA GLY A 100 14.63 11.54 -15.03
C GLY A 100 13.19 11.13 -15.32
N ASP A 101 12.51 10.49 -14.38
CA ASP A 101 11.08 10.15 -14.42
C ASP A 101 10.70 9.27 -15.65
N VAL A 102 11.42 8.16 -15.82
CA VAL A 102 11.25 7.29 -17.00
C VAL A 102 10.27 6.14 -16.81
N TYR A 103 9.97 5.76 -15.58
CA TYR A 103 9.14 4.60 -15.26
C TYR A 103 7.71 4.98 -14.88
N TYR A 104 7.56 5.86 -13.88
CA TYR A 104 6.24 6.28 -13.42
C TYR A 104 5.70 7.45 -14.21
N LYS A 105 4.41 7.44 -14.47
CA LYS A 105 3.74 8.59 -15.08
C LYS A 105 3.77 9.78 -14.12
N VAL A 106 4.29 10.90 -14.60
CA VAL A 106 4.34 12.17 -13.87
C VAL A 106 3.38 13.20 -14.47
N SER A 107 2.79 14.03 -13.61
CA SER A 107 1.86 15.10 -14.01
C SER A 107 2.51 16.48 -13.97
N TYR A 108 3.63 16.61 -13.26
CA TYR A 108 4.40 17.85 -13.12
C TYR A 108 5.86 17.52 -12.77
N PRO A 109 6.79 18.45 -12.96
CA PRO A 109 8.16 18.30 -12.46
C PRO A 109 8.19 18.02 -10.95
N GLU A 110 9.06 17.17 -10.49
CA GLU A 110 9.18 16.76 -9.08
C GLU A 110 8.04 15.87 -8.53
N HIS A 111 7.10 15.40 -9.37
CA HIS A 111 5.97 14.58 -8.92
C HIS A 111 6.45 13.34 -8.16
N ASN A 112 7.42 12.59 -8.72
CA ASN A 112 7.98 11.42 -8.04
C ASN A 112 8.82 11.78 -6.81
N TYR A 113 9.41 12.97 -6.76
CA TYR A 113 10.08 13.45 -5.55
C TYR A 113 9.09 13.74 -4.42
N VAL A 114 7.94 14.32 -4.73
CA VAL A 114 6.84 14.54 -3.77
C VAL A 114 6.34 13.21 -3.22
N ARG A 115 6.13 12.22 -4.10
CA ARG A 115 5.69 10.86 -3.73
C ARG A 115 6.72 10.08 -2.90
N ALA A 116 8.00 10.41 -3.03
CA ALA A 116 9.08 9.72 -2.32
C ALA A 116 9.21 10.14 -0.85
N ARG A 117 8.59 11.23 -0.46
CA ARG A 117 8.68 11.81 0.88
C ARG A 117 7.60 11.29 1.80
#